data_8149d04cb20149ffb6b0300750bb18d0
#
_entry.id   8149d04cb20149ffb6b0300750bb18d0
#
_cell.length_a   1.000
_cell.length_b   1.000
_cell.length_c   1.000
_cell.angle_alpha   90.00
_cell.angle_beta   90.00
_cell.angle_gamma   90.00
#
_symmetry.space_group_name_H-M   'P 1'
#
loop_
_entity.id
_entity.type
_entity.pdbx_description
1 polymer ?
#
loop_
_entity_poly.entity_id
_entity_poly.type
_entity_poly.pdbx_seq_one_letter_code
_entity_poly.pdbx_strand_id
1 'polypeptide(L)'
;VWTGYSELKDAGFEEGENLFLIAAYFAGKPDETVTPLLRRLQMVMKDREDIISGGMLAASYYGAEELAMRIPVLEDGAGNLYKDKKCIEALTGSIMIADGGPAEVAKAIQWYMFLLRNGVDINEYQVARLIGILAVISSSPNILGQELLKRADDNIISKNHKKEEKNLQKIFCEEACTYI
;
A
#
# COMPACT_ATOMS: atom_id res chain seq x y z
N VAL A 1 19.90 -1.49 2.85
CA VAL A 1 19.11 -2.31 1.89
C VAL A 1 19.74 -3.68 1.67
N TRP A 2 21.02 -3.77 1.24
CA TRP A 2 21.66 -5.05 0.92
C TRP A 2 21.74 -6.02 2.10
N THR A 3 22.05 -5.54 3.31
CA THR A 3 22.04 -6.36 4.53
C THR A 3 20.66 -6.96 4.78
N GLY A 4 19.61 -6.13 4.71
CA GLY A 4 18.24 -6.58 4.89
C GLY A 4 17.81 -7.58 3.80
N TYR A 5 18.22 -7.38 2.56
CA TYR A 5 17.95 -8.32 1.47
C TYR A 5 18.57 -9.69 1.74
N SER A 6 19.86 -9.73 2.16
CA SER A 6 20.56 -10.98 2.48
C SER A 6 19.88 -11.72 3.63
N GLU A 7 19.52 -11.01 4.71
CA GLU A 7 18.85 -11.61 5.87
C GLU A 7 17.45 -12.15 5.54
N LEU A 8 16.68 -11.45 4.68
CA LEU A 8 15.40 -11.93 4.18
C LEU A 8 15.55 -13.19 3.33
N LYS A 9 16.55 -13.23 2.44
CA LYS A 9 16.88 -14.41 1.65
C LYS A 9 17.28 -15.59 2.53
N ASP A 10 18.15 -15.38 3.51
CA ASP A 10 18.60 -16.39 4.47
C ASP A 10 17.44 -16.92 5.33
N ALA A 11 16.41 -16.11 5.53
CA ALA A 11 15.17 -16.50 6.21
C ALA A 11 14.19 -17.29 5.30
N GLY A 12 14.55 -17.54 4.04
CA GLY A 12 13.81 -18.38 3.11
C GLY A 12 12.77 -17.65 2.25
N PHE A 13 12.81 -16.33 2.20
CA PHE A 13 11.98 -15.57 1.26
C PHE A 13 12.53 -15.67 -0.17
N GLU A 14 11.63 -15.76 -1.14
CA GLU A 14 11.97 -15.89 -2.55
C GLU A 14 12.70 -14.63 -3.07
N GLU A 15 13.82 -14.85 -3.77
CA GLU A 15 14.59 -13.77 -4.37
C GLU A 15 13.80 -13.05 -5.48
N GLY A 16 13.95 -11.74 -5.55
CA GLY A 16 13.32 -10.95 -6.60
C GLY A 16 13.06 -9.50 -6.22
N GLU A 17 12.36 -8.81 -7.08
CA GLU A 17 12.03 -7.40 -6.94
C GLU A 17 11.23 -7.12 -5.65
N ASN A 18 10.28 -8.00 -5.33
CA ASN A 18 9.46 -7.86 -4.12
C ASN A 18 10.31 -7.91 -2.86
N LEU A 19 11.29 -8.81 -2.81
CA LEU A 19 12.21 -8.90 -1.65
C LEU A 19 13.07 -7.65 -1.52
N PHE A 20 13.50 -7.08 -2.64
CA PHE A 20 14.25 -5.83 -2.66
C PHE A 20 13.41 -4.65 -2.12
N LEU A 21 12.14 -4.56 -2.49
CA LEU A 21 11.21 -3.56 -1.97
C LEU A 21 11.01 -3.69 -0.45
N ILE A 22 10.85 -4.91 0.07
CA ILE A 22 10.75 -5.14 1.51
C ILE A 22 12.03 -4.72 2.23
N ALA A 23 13.20 -5.08 1.67
CA ALA A 23 14.48 -4.65 2.22
C ALA A 23 14.64 -3.12 2.21
N ALA A 24 14.07 -2.43 1.22
CA ALA A 24 14.04 -0.98 1.19
C ALA A 24 13.14 -0.39 2.29
N TYR A 25 11.95 -0.97 2.54
CA TYR A 25 11.11 -0.57 3.69
C TYR A 25 11.83 -0.77 5.02
N PHE A 26 12.55 -1.88 5.20
CA PHE A 26 13.33 -2.15 6.40
C PHE A 26 14.47 -1.15 6.59
N ALA A 27 15.14 -0.77 5.50
CA ALA A 27 16.18 0.25 5.54
C ALA A 27 15.67 1.66 5.91
N GLY A 28 14.38 1.93 5.71
CA GLY A 28 13.71 3.14 6.18
C GLY A 28 13.47 3.20 7.69
N LYS A 29 13.86 2.13 8.44
CA LYS A 29 13.76 2.05 9.91
C LYS A 29 15.16 1.99 10.56
N PRO A 30 15.91 3.10 10.56
CA PRO A 30 17.31 3.11 10.98
C PRO A 30 17.50 2.74 12.47
N ASP A 31 16.47 2.94 13.29
CA ASP A 31 16.51 2.69 14.73
C ASP A 31 16.17 1.23 15.09
N GLU A 32 15.77 0.43 14.10
CA GLU A 32 15.47 -0.99 14.30
C GLU A 32 16.49 -1.88 13.57
N THR A 33 16.91 -2.96 14.24
CA THR A 33 17.66 -4.03 13.57
C THR A 33 16.72 -4.85 12.68
N VAL A 34 17.28 -5.55 11.69
CA VAL A 34 16.47 -6.37 10.74
C VAL A 34 15.76 -7.52 11.45
N THR A 35 16.32 -8.07 12.51
CA THR A 35 15.74 -9.21 13.23
C THR A 35 14.32 -8.97 13.78
N PRO A 36 14.00 -7.87 14.48
CA PRO A 36 12.62 -7.57 14.88
C PRO A 36 11.68 -7.38 13.69
N LEU A 37 12.14 -6.72 12.64
CA LEU A 37 11.36 -6.50 11.39
C LEU A 37 11.05 -7.83 10.72
N LEU A 38 12.02 -8.73 10.64
CA LEU A 38 11.85 -10.07 10.08
C LEU A 38 10.85 -10.91 10.89
N ARG A 39 10.89 -10.84 12.21
CA ARG A 39 9.90 -11.53 13.07
C ARG A 39 8.48 -11.00 12.83
N ARG A 40 8.32 -9.67 12.71
CA ARG A 40 7.02 -9.06 12.37
C ARG A 40 6.56 -9.51 10.98
N LEU A 41 7.45 -9.55 10.00
CA LEU A 41 7.14 -10.03 8.66
C LEU A 41 6.66 -11.48 8.67
N GLN A 42 7.40 -12.37 9.32
CA GLN A 42 7.00 -13.78 9.45
C GLN A 42 5.65 -13.96 10.14
N MET A 43 5.38 -13.18 11.19
CA MET A 43 4.10 -13.17 11.88
C MET A 43 2.97 -12.71 10.95
N VAL A 44 3.17 -11.59 10.26
CA VAL A 44 2.16 -11.02 9.35
C VAL A 44 1.90 -11.92 8.16
N MET A 45 2.94 -12.56 7.60
CA MET A 45 2.84 -13.43 6.42
C MET A 45 2.22 -14.80 6.69
N LYS A 46 2.00 -15.18 7.94
CA LYS A 46 1.45 -16.50 8.29
C LYS A 46 0.14 -16.81 7.55
N ASP A 47 -0.71 -15.80 7.38
CA ASP A 47 -2.02 -15.94 6.77
C ASP A 47 -2.21 -14.96 5.58
N ARG A 48 -1.11 -14.48 4.96
CA ARG A 48 -1.12 -13.50 3.88
C ARG A 48 -0.52 -14.03 2.59
N GLU A 49 -0.98 -13.47 1.47
CA GLU A 49 -0.54 -13.81 0.12
C GLU A 49 0.27 -12.68 -0.53
N ASP A 50 0.01 -11.41 -0.16
CA ASP A 50 0.76 -10.25 -0.67
C ASP A 50 1.97 -9.94 0.20
N ILE A 51 3.13 -10.40 -0.24
CA ILE A 51 4.40 -10.21 0.47
C ILE A 51 4.81 -8.73 0.60
N ILE A 52 4.45 -7.88 -0.37
CA ILE A 52 4.76 -6.44 -0.31
C ILE A 52 3.95 -5.78 0.80
N SER A 53 2.65 -6.07 0.88
CA SER A 53 1.79 -5.61 1.97
C SER A 53 2.29 -6.11 3.33
N GLY A 54 2.74 -7.37 3.41
CA GLY A 54 3.39 -7.91 4.60
C GLY A 54 4.64 -7.13 5.00
N GLY A 55 5.48 -6.76 4.04
CA GLY A 55 6.66 -5.93 4.26
C GLY A 55 6.32 -4.53 4.76
N MET A 56 5.29 -3.89 4.18
CA MET A 56 4.77 -2.60 4.62
C MET A 56 4.30 -2.66 6.07
N LEU A 57 3.51 -3.67 6.43
CA LEU A 57 3.02 -3.86 7.79
C LEU A 57 4.15 -4.11 8.78
N ALA A 58 5.13 -4.95 8.43
CA ALA A 58 6.29 -5.22 9.27
C ALA A 58 7.15 -3.97 9.50
N ALA A 59 7.23 -3.08 8.51
CA ALA A 59 7.94 -1.81 8.57
C ALA A 59 7.10 -0.66 9.14
N SER A 60 5.83 -0.86 9.46
CA SER A 60 4.98 0.17 10.08
C SER A 60 5.46 0.54 11.49
N TYR A 61 4.90 1.60 12.06
CA TYR A 61 5.21 2.05 13.42
C TYR A 61 4.61 1.17 14.52
N TYR A 62 3.78 0.18 14.13
CA TYR A 62 3.03 -0.65 15.06
C TYR A 62 3.84 -1.84 15.57
N GLY A 63 3.69 -2.15 16.85
CA GLY A 63 4.18 -3.40 17.43
C GLY A 63 3.35 -4.61 16.99
N ALA A 64 3.85 -5.82 17.25
CA ALA A 64 3.20 -7.06 16.84
C ALA A 64 1.76 -7.19 17.39
N GLU A 65 1.54 -6.85 18.65
CA GLU A 65 0.22 -6.91 19.30
C GLU A 65 -0.76 -5.93 18.67
N GLU A 66 -0.29 -4.73 18.38
CA GLU A 66 -1.11 -3.69 17.76
C GLU A 66 -1.47 -4.04 16.31
N LEU A 67 -0.53 -4.60 15.55
CA LEU A 67 -0.78 -5.15 14.21
C LEU A 67 -1.86 -6.23 14.26
N ALA A 68 -1.77 -7.16 15.21
CA ALA A 68 -2.75 -8.23 15.39
C ALA A 68 -4.17 -7.72 15.67
N MET A 69 -4.30 -6.55 16.32
CA MET A 69 -5.61 -5.93 16.58
C MET A 69 -6.12 -5.09 15.39
N ARG A 70 -5.24 -4.34 14.72
CA ARG A 70 -5.63 -3.38 13.68
C ARG A 70 -5.90 -4.03 12.33
N ILE A 71 -5.10 -5.02 11.94
CA ILE A 71 -5.22 -5.69 10.64
C ILE A 71 -6.63 -6.23 10.40
N PRO A 72 -7.22 -7.04 11.30
CA PRO A 72 -8.56 -7.58 11.07
C PRO A 72 -9.64 -6.51 10.87
N VAL A 73 -9.56 -5.41 11.61
CA VAL A 73 -10.52 -4.30 11.52
C VAL A 73 -10.45 -3.62 10.14
N LEU A 74 -9.25 -3.39 9.62
CA LEU A 74 -9.08 -2.77 8.32
C LEU A 74 -9.41 -3.73 7.17
N GLU A 75 -9.10 -5.01 7.31
CA GLU A 75 -9.43 -6.04 6.34
C GLU A 75 -10.94 -6.27 6.24
N ASP A 76 -11.66 -6.25 7.36
CA ASP A 76 -13.12 -6.29 7.35
C ASP A 76 -13.71 -5.12 6.57
N GLY A 77 -13.21 -3.91 6.83
CA GLY A 77 -13.58 -2.72 6.08
C GLY A 77 -13.24 -2.82 4.58
N ALA A 78 -12.05 -3.28 4.24
CA ALA A 78 -11.60 -3.47 2.86
C ALA A 78 -12.39 -4.59 2.13
N GLY A 79 -12.87 -5.60 2.86
CA GLY A 79 -13.73 -6.68 2.36
C GLY A 79 -15.09 -6.22 1.82
N ASN A 80 -15.50 -4.98 2.15
CA ASN A 80 -16.67 -4.36 1.52
C ASN A 80 -16.38 -3.86 0.11
N LEU A 81 -15.10 -3.62 -0.23
CA LEU A 81 -14.66 -3.15 -1.55
C LEU A 81 -14.23 -4.30 -2.44
N TYR A 82 -13.45 -5.22 -1.90
CA TYR A 82 -12.82 -6.31 -2.62
C TYR A 82 -13.24 -7.67 -2.10
N LYS A 83 -13.31 -8.66 -3.00
CA LYS A 83 -13.47 -10.07 -2.65
C LYS A 83 -12.15 -10.84 -2.75
N ASP A 84 -11.24 -10.33 -3.57
CA ASP A 84 -9.91 -10.88 -3.72
C ASP A 84 -9.04 -10.53 -2.51
N LYS A 85 -8.42 -11.54 -1.93
CA LYS A 85 -7.63 -11.42 -0.70
C LYS A 85 -6.40 -10.54 -0.91
N LYS A 86 -5.72 -10.65 -2.06
CA LYS A 86 -4.54 -9.83 -2.36
C LYS A 86 -4.89 -8.35 -2.47
N CYS A 87 -6.07 -8.03 -3.03
CA CYS A 87 -6.56 -6.65 -3.09
C CYS A 87 -6.85 -6.10 -1.69
N ILE A 88 -7.48 -6.90 -0.82
CA ILE A 88 -7.74 -6.53 0.58
C ILE A 88 -6.42 -6.26 1.30
N GLU A 89 -5.46 -7.17 1.17
CA GLU A 89 -4.14 -7.06 1.79
C GLU A 89 -3.35 -5.86 1.26
N ALA A 90 -3.38 -5.61 -0.05
CA ALA A 90 -2.70 -4.49 -0.68
C ALA A 90 -3.26 -3.14 -0.22
N LEU A 91 -4.58 -3.01 -0.13
CA LEU A 91 -5.25 -1.83 0.41
C LEU A 91 -4.89 -1.60 1.89
N THR A 92 -5.02 -2.64 2.72
CA THR A 92 -4.73 -2.58 4.16
C THR A 92 -3.27 -2.21 4.43
N GLY A 93 -2.32 -2.85 3.75
CA GLY A 93 -0.89 -2.56 3.88
C GLY A 93 -0.57 -1.12 3.54
N SER A 94 -1.15 -0.59 2.45
CA SER A 94 -0.93 0.78 2.00
C SER A 94 -1.50 1.83 2.96
N ILE A 95 -2.63 1.54 3.61
CA ILE A 95 -3.21 2.43 4.62
C ILE A 95 -2.33 2.42 5.88
N MET A 96 -1.93 1.25 6.36
CA MET A 96 -1.23 1.12 7.63
C MET A 96 0.22 1.61 7.59
N ILE A 97 0.94 1.48 6.46
CA ILE A 97 2.32 1.99 6.36
C ILE A 97 2.40 3.50 6.60
N ALA A 98 1.33 4.22 6.28
CA ALA A 98 1.20 5.65 6.46
C ALA A 98 0.38 6.04 7.70
N ASP A 99 0.30 5.15 8.69
CA ASP A 99 -0.41 5.35 9.95
C ASP A 99 -1.93 5.60 9.79
N GLY A 100 -2.51 5.12 8.70
CA GLY A 100 -3.94 5.23 8.46
C GLY A 100 -4.77 4.21 9.24
N GLY A 101 -6.07 4.46 9.31
CA GLY A 101 -7.02 3.65 10.05
C GLY A 101 -8.38 3.50 9.34
N PRO A 102 -9.46 3.23 10.08
CA PRO A 102 -10.80 3.05 9.50
C PRO A 102 -11.33 4.26 8.71
N ALA A 103 -10.88 5.47 9.07
CA ALA A 103 -11.27 6.69 8.34
C ALA A 103 -10.71 6.69 6.91
N GLU A 104 -9.49 6.20 6.72
CA GLU A 104 -8.86 6.05 5.41
C GLU A 104 -9.51 4.94 4.59
N VAL A 105 -10.01 3.88 5.21
CA VAL A 105 -10.85 2.88 4.53
C VAL A 105 -12.12 3.52 3.97
N ALA A 106 -12.78 4.41 4.72
CA ALA A 106 -13.93 5.15 4.23
C ALA A 106 -13.58 6.08 3.05
N LYS A 107 -12.39 6.68 3.06
CA LYS A 107 -11.86 7.44 1.92
C LYS A 107 -11.53 6.55 0.72
N ALA A 108 -10.99 5.36 0.96
CA ALA A 108 -10.72 4.38 -0.07
C ALA A 108 -12.00 4.00 -0.85
N ILE A 109 -13.17 3.93 -0.19
CA ILE A 109 -14.46 3.71 -0.86
C ILE A 109 -14.75 4.81 -1.88
N GLN A 110 -14.48 6.07 -1.55
CA GLN A 110 -14.70 7.19 -2.46
C GLN A 110 -13.78 7.09 -3.68
N TRP A 111 -12.50 6.78 -3.49
CA TRP A 111 -11.54 6.59 -4.57
C TRP A 111 -11.86 5.38 -5.45
N TYR A 112 -12.24 4.26 -4.83
CA TYR A 112 -12.72 3.07 -5.53
C TYR A 112 -13.88 3.42 -6.48
N MET A 113 -14.92 4.08 -5.95
CA MET A 113 -16.09 4.47 -6.76
C MET A 113 -15.74 5.48 -7.85
N PHE A 114 -14.80 6.39 -7.59
CA PHE A 114 -14.33 7.36 -8.56
C PHE A 114 -13.61 6.69 -9.72
N LEU A 115 -12.63 5.82 -9.44
CA LEU A 115 -11.85 5.09 -10.44
C LEU A 115 -12.77 4.16 -11.27
N LEU A 116 -13.68 3.44 -10.62
CA LEU A 116 -14.65 2.57 -11.28
C LEU A 116 -15.50 3.35 -12.29
N ARG A 117 -16.02 4.52 -11.90
CA ARG A 117 -16.84 5.38 -12.79
C ARG A 117 -16.05 5.91 -13.97
N ASN A 118 -14.75 6.02 -13.87
CA ASN A 118 -13.85 6.47 -14.93
C ASN A 118 -13.25 5.31 -15.77
N GLY A 119 -13.75 4.08 -15.58
CA GLY A 119 -13.40 2.93 -16.42
C GLY A 119 -12.04 2.29 -16.09
N VAL A 120 -11.49 2.58 -14.91
CA VAL A 120 -10.26 1.91 -14.43
C VAL A 120 -10.60 0.50 -13.97
N ASP A 121 -9.78 -0.49 -14.32
CA ASP A 121 -9.91 -1.84 -13.76
C ASP A 121 -9.43 -1.85 -12.30
N ILE A 122 -10.40 -1.86 -11.41
CA ILE A 122 -10.17 -1.79 -9.96
C ILE A 122 -9.85 -3.12 -9.31
N ASN A 123 -9.92 -4.24 -10.07
CA ASN A 123 -9.70 -5.57 -9.52
C ASN A 123 -8.22 -5.98 -9.48
N GLU A 124 -7.32 -5.15 -10.00
CA GLU A 124 -5.89 -5.36 -9.88
C GLU A 124 -5.38 -4.96 -8.48
N TYR A 125 -4.58 -5.80 -7.86
CA TYR A 125 -4.04 -5.53 -6.51
C TYR A 125 -3.13 -4.28 -6.47
N GLN A 126 -2.48 -3.92 -7.57
CA GLN A 126 -1.73 -2.65 -7.68
C GLN A 126 -2.66 -1.44 -7.58
N VAL A 127 -3.85 -1.52 -8.19
CA VAL A 127 -4.87 -0.45 -8.10
C VAL A 127 -5.43 -0.39 -6.68
N ALA A 128 -5.64 -1.52 -6.02
CA ALA A 128 -6.05 -1.54 -4.62
C ALA A 128 -5.02 -0.86 -3.70
N ARG A 129 -3.72 -1.10 -3.95
CA ARG A 129 -2.62 -0.42 -3.25
C ARG A 129 -2.63 1.08 -3.51
N LEU A 130 -2.80 1.49 -4.76
CA LEU A 130 -2.92 2.90 -5.13
C LEU A 130 -4.10 3.58 -4.44
N ILE A 131 -5.26 2.93 -4.38
CA ILE A 131 -6.45 3.45 -3.67
C ILE A 131 -6.13 3.68 -2.19
N GLY A 132 -5.40 2.77 -1.55
CA GLY A 132 -4.96 2.94 -0.16
C GLY A 132 -4.06 4.17 0.03
N ILE A 133 -3.08 4.35 -0.84
CA ILE A 133 -2.19 5.51 -0.84
C ILE A 133 -2.99 6.81 -1.04
N LEU A 134 -3.89 6.85 -2.03
CA LEU A 134 -4.73 8.01 -2.31
C LEU A 134 -5.67 8.34 -1.13
N ALA A 135 -6.19 7.33 -0.45
CA ALA A 135 -7.02 7.50 0.73
C ALA A 135 -6.26 8.21 1.86
N VAL A 136 -5.02 7.79 2.11
CA VAL A 136 -4.15 8.42 3.14
C VAL A 136 -3.77 9.84 2.74
N ILE A 137 -3.32 10.07 1.50
CA ILE A 137 -2.96 11.40 1.00
C ILE A 137 -4.16 12.35 1.09
N SER A 138 -5.38 11.89 0.74
CA SER A 138 -6.59 12.70 0.80
C SER A 138 -7.06 13.00 2.22
N SER A 139 -6.65 12.22 3.19
CA SER A 139 -6.91 12.46 4.62
C SER A 139 -5.87 13.41 5.25
N SER A 140 -4.74 13.61 4.57
CA SER A 140 -3.68 14.48 5.07
C SER A 140 -4.05 15.96 4.88
N PRO A 141 -3.89 16.81 5.90
CA PRO A 141 -4.05 18.26 5.77
C PRO A 141 -2.92 18.90 4.93
N ASN A 142 -1.99 18.13 4.44
CA ASN A 142 -0.84 18.61 3.69
C ASN A 142 -1.28 19.15 2.31
N ILE A 143 -0.92 20.42 2.02
CA ILE A 143 -1.20 21.10 0.76
C ILE A 143 -0.71 20.32 -0.46
N LEU A 144 0.40 19.59 -0.32
CA LEU A 144 0.97 18.76 -1.39
C LEU A 144 0.05 17.59 -1.78
N GLY A 145 -0.56 16.93 -0.78
CA GLY A 145 -1.55 15.87 -1.02
C GLY A 145 -2.77 16.40 -1.77
N GLN A 146 -3.26 17.59 -1.40
CA GLN A 146 -4.39 18.23 -2.08
C GLN A 146 -4.05 18.63 -3.51
N GLU A 147 -2.82 19.06 -3.79
CA GLU A 147 -2.38 19.41 -5.13
C GLU A 147 -2.23 18.18 -6.04
N LEU A 148 -1.71 17.07 -5.52
CA LEU A 148 -1.67 15.79 -6.23
C LEU A 148 -3.06 15.27 -6.57
N LEU A 149 -4.00 15.36 -5.62
CA LEU A 149 -5.40 14.99 -5.84
C LEU A 149 -6.04 15.84 -6.94
N LYS A 150 -5.84 17.16 -6.89
CA LYS A 150 -6.36 18.06 -7.92
C LYS A 150 -5.79 17.74 -9.30
N ARG A 151 -4.50 17.46 -9.42
CA ARG A 151 -3.88 17.04 -10.70
C ARG A 151 -4.41 15.69 -11.18
N ALA A 152 -4.68 14.76 -10.26
CA ALA A 152 -5.32 13.49 -10.59
C ALA A 152 -6.73 13.70 -11.16
N ASP A 153 -7.56 14.52 -10.51
CA ASP A 153 -8.89 14.88 -10.97
C ASP A 153 -8.85 15.56 -12.34
N ASP A 154 -8.00 16.57 -12.52
CA ASP A 154 -7.85 17.29 -13.78
C ASP A 154 -7.39 16.37 -14.92
N ASN A 155 -6.50 15.43 -14.65
CA ASN A 155 -6.02 14.45 -15.63
C ASN A 155 -7.08 13.40 -16.01
N ILE A 156 -7.87 12.91 -15.05
CA ILE A 156 -8.92 11.92 -15.30
C ILE A 156 -10.09 12.56 -16.06
N ILE A 157 -10.48 13.79 -15.68
CA ILE A 157 -11.57 14.52 -16.33
C ILE A 157 -11.20 14.94 -17.78
N SER A 158 -9.92 15.31 -18.00
CA SER A 158 -9.46 15.77 -19.33
C SER A 158 -9.28 14.65 -20.36
N LYS A 159 -9.32 13.37 -19.94
CA LYS A 159 -8.84 12.24 -20.76
C LYS A 159 -9.85 11.10 -20.90
N ASN A 160 -11.00 11.38 -21.52
CA ASN A 160 -11.98 10.38 -21.95
C ASN A 160 -11.50 9.44 -23.09
N HIS A 161 -10.21 9.04 -23.12
CA HIS A 161 -9.66 8.18 -24.18
C HIS A 161 -8.85 6.99 -23.65
N LYS A 162 -9.29 5.80 -24.04
CA LYS A 162 -8.72 4.44 -23.74
C LYS A 162 -7.20 4.25 -23.98
N LYS A 163 -6.48 5.24 -24.46
CA LYS A 163 -5.04 5.14 -24.79
C LYS A 163 -4.09 5.56 -23.67
N GLU A 164 -4.63 6.09 -22.58
CA GLU A 164 -3.84 6.74 -21.53
C GLU A 164 -3.82 6.01 -20.17
N GLU A 165 -4.52 4.89 -20.02
CA GLU A 165 -4.55 4.07 -18.78
C GLU A 165 -3.14 3.69 -18.31
N LYS A 166 -2.26 3.26 -19.23
CA LYS A 166 -0.88 2.90 -18.88
C LYS A 166 -0.02 4.09 -18.43
N ASN A 167 -0.31 5.30 -18.93
CA ASN A 167 0.41 6.51 -18.52
C ASN A 167 -0.04 7.00 -17.15
N LEU A 168 -1.32 6.86 -16.80
CA LEU A 168 -1.83 7.20 -15.48
C LEU A 168 -1.22 6.33 -14.38
N GLN A 169 -1.18 5.01 -14.56
CA GLN A 169 -0.51 4.11 -13.63
C GLN A 169 0.96 4.50 -13.44
N LYS A 170 1.66 4.82 -14.53
CA LYS A 170 3.07 5.20 -14.47
C LYS A 170 3.30 6.53 -13.72
N ILE A 171 2.51 7.56 -14.04
CA ILE A 171 2.61 8.88 -13.40
C ILE A 171 2.29 8.77 -11.90
N PHE A 172 1.23 8.06 -11.51
CA PHE A 172 0.87 7.88 -10.11
C PHE A 172 1.90 7.06 -9.33
N CYS A 173 2.46 6.00 -9.93
CA CYS A 173 3.52 5.23 -9.28
C CYS A 173 4.81 6.05 -9.12
N GLU A 174 5.22 6.80 -10.15
CA GLU A 174 6.43 7.63 -10.10
C GLU A 174 6.28 8.78 -9.07
N GLU A 175 5.13 9.43 -8.99
CA GLU A 175 4.89 10.51 -8.03
C GLU A 175 4.68 9.99 -6.60
N ALA A 176 3.95 8.90 -6.40
CA ALA A 176 3.76 8.31 -5.07
C ALA A 176 5.09 7.76 -4.49
N CYS A 177 5.95 7.16 -5.32
CA CYS A 177 7.27 6.68 -4.88
C CYS A 177 8.27 7.80 -4.54
N THR A 178 8.00 9.04 -4.95
CA THR A 178 8.89 10.19 -4.67
C THR A 178 8.64 10.75 -3.25
N TYR A 179 7.55 10.36 -2.59
CA TYR A 179 7.11 10.90 -1.29
C TYR A 179 7.07 9.85 -0.15
N ILE A 180 7.54 8.63 -0.40
CA ILE A 180 7.82 7.62 0.60
C ILE A 180 9.34 7.58 0.87
#